data_84e40f3a5db2fe516d2ea75526c082c3
#
_entry.id   84e40f3a5db2fe516d2ea75526c082c3
#
_cell.length_a   1.000
_cell.length_b   1.000
_cell.length_c   1.000
_cell.angle_alpha   90.00
_cell.angle_beta   90.00
_cell.angle_gamma   90.00
#
_symmetry.space_group_name_H-M   'P 1'
#
loop_
_entity.id
_entity.type
_entity.pdbx_description
1 polymer ?
#
loop_
_entity_poly.entity_id
_entity_poly.type
_entity_poly.pdbx_seq_one_letter_code
_entity_poly.pdbx_strand_id
1 'polypeptide(L)'
;KPRAVTRDLDWGVPVPVKDSSGKVLYVWFDAPIGYISSTKEWASDNKKNWEKYWKDDNTELIHFIGKDNIVFHCIIFPAMLKAHGDFIIPKNVPANEFLNLEGSKISTSKNWAVWLPEFLNDFPGKQDVLRYVLTINAPENKDNDFTWKDFQNRNNGELVAILGNFINRVVVLTKKYYESYIPAKNELL
;
A
#
# COMPACT_ATOMS: atom_id res chain seq x y z
N LYS A 1 5.76 -19.19 -20.54
CA LYS A 1 6.59 -18.63 -21.62
C LYS A 1 7.93 -18.21 -21.04
N PRO A 2 9.07 -18.40 -21.75
CA PRO A 2 10.37 -17.87 -21.33
C PRO A 2 10.30 -16.36 -21.15
N ARG A 3 10.97 -15.84 -20.13
CA ARG A 3 11.12 -14.39 -19.91
C ARG A 3 12.60 -14.03 -19.92
N ALA A 4 12.94 -12.96 -20.63
CA ALA A 4 14.28 -12.41 -20.58
C ALA A 4 14.51 -11.75 -19.22
N VAL A 5 15.51 -12.23 -18.49
CA VAL A 5 15.91 -11.71 -17.17
C VAL A 5 17.17 -10.84 -17.26
N THR A 6 17.63 -10.54 -18.47
CA THR A 6 18.82 -9.72 -18.72
C THR A 6 18.50 -8.55 -19.64
N ARG A 7 19.33 -7.50 -19.59
CA ARG A 7 19.26 -6.32 -20.47
C ARG A 7 20.66 -5.91 -20.91
N ASP A 8 20.72 -5.32 -22.10
CA ASP A 8 21.92 -4.69 -22.64
C ASP A 8 21.90 -3.21 -22.19
N LEU A 9 22.45 -2.94 -21.01
CA LEU A 9 22.51 -1.61 -20.39
C LEU A 9 23.89 -1.43 -19.74
N ASP A 10 24.34 -0.19 -19.68
CA ASP A 10 25.61 0.18 -19.07
C ASP A 10 25.53 0.28 -17.53
N TRP A 11 24.33 0.30 -16.97
CA TRP A 11 24.08 0.41 -15.55
C TRP A 11 23.15 -0.71 -15.05
N GLY A 12 23.50 -1.31 -13.94
CA GLY A 12 22.72 -2.36 -13.28
C GLY A 12 23.60 -3.41 -12.61
N VAL A 13 22.97 -4.46 -12.08
CA VAL A 13 23.67 -5.61 -11.50
C VAL A 13 24.21 -6.49 -12.63
N PRO A 14 25.54 -6.70 -12.74
CA PRO A 14 26.12 -7.57 -13.77
C PRO A 14 25.56 -8.99 -13.67
N VAL A 15 25.32 -9.60 -14.81
CA VAL A 15 24.87 -11.00 -14.87
C VAL A 15 26.00 -11.94 -14.47
N PRO A 16 25.85 -12.75 -13.38
CA PRO A 16 26.92 -13.58 -12.83
C PRO A 16 27.07 -14.93 -13.57
N VAL A 17 26.97 -14.94 -14.90
CA VAL A 17 27.08 -16.15 -15.74
C VAL A 17 28.17 -15.95 -16.78
N LYS A 18 28.88 -17.04 -17.16
CA LYS A 18 29.86 -16.98 -18.22
C LYS A 18 29.20 -16.51 -19.52
N ASP A 19 29.97 -15.81 -20.34
CA ASP A 19 29.57 -15.32 -21.68
C ASP A 19 28.42 -14.27 -21.64
N SER A 20 28.26 -13.58 -20.52
CA SER A 20 27.27 -12.51 -20.33
C SER A 20 27.88 -11.11 -20.25
N SER A 21 29.07 -10.90 -20.78
CA SER A 21 29.74 -9.60 -20.76
C SER A 21 28.85 -8.49 -21.34
N GLY A 22 28.76 -7.35 -20.69
CA GLY A 22 27.91 -6.20 -21.08
C GLY A 22 26.43 -6.40 -20.81
N LYS A 23 26.03 -7.47 -20.11
CA LYS A 23 24.63 -7.67 -19.69
C LYS A 23 24.44 -7.43 -18.22
N VAL A 24 23.32 -6.81 -17.88
CA VAL A 24 22.85 -6.61 -16.49
C VAL A 24 21.54 -7.34 -16.25
N LEU A 25 21.23 -7.61 -14.99
CA LEU A 25 19.94 -8.16 -14.60
C LEU A 25 18.82 -7.19 -14.93
N TYR A 26 17.69 -7.73 -15.34
CA TYR A 26 16.47 -6.94 -15.53
C TYR A 26 15.96 -6.45 -14.18
N VAL A 27 15.73 -5.15 -14.03
CA VAL A 27 15.37 -4.50 -12.77
C VAL A 27 14.25 -5.19 -11.99
N TRP A 28 13.23 -5.68 -12.66
CA TRP A 28 12.14 -6.39 -11.98
C TRP A 28 12.49 -7.83 -11.55
N PHE A 29 13.63 -8.33 -11.94
CA PHE A 29 14.13 -9.60 -11.43
C PHE A 29 14.80 -9.43 -10.05
N ASP A 30 15.55 -8.37 -9.85
CA ASP A 30 16.29 -8.11 -8.62
C ASP A 30 15.62 -7.07 -7.68
N ALA A 31 14.73 -6.22 -8.21
CA ALA A 31 14.08 -5.16 -7.45
C ALA A 31 13.43 -5.62 -6.12
N PRO A 32 12.75 -6.77 -6.02
CA PRO A 32 12.18 -7.22 -4.75
C PRO A 32 13.21 -7.50 -3.66
N ILE A 33 14.50 -7.74 -4.00
CA ILE A 33 15.59 -7.86 -3.03
C ILE A 33 15.79 -6.56 -2.27
N GLY A 34 15.42 -5.43 -2.87
CA GLY A 34 15.45 -4.11 -2.25
C GLY A 34 14.67 -4.03 -0.93
N TYR A 35 13.61 -4.82 -0.76
CA TYR A 35 12.87 -4.89 0.51
C TYR A 35 13.74 -5.40 1.65
N ILE A 36 14.55 -6.43 1.37
CA ILE A 36 15.52 -6.99 2.34
C ILE A 36 16.62 -5.97 2.61
N SER A 37 17.15 -5.34 1.57
CA SER A 37 18.21 -4.33 1.68
C SER A 37 17.77 -3.14 2.53
N SER A 38 16.57 -2.59 2.29
CA SER A 38 15.99 -1.50 3.07
C SER A 38 15.75 -1.89 4.53
N THR A 39 15.32 -3.14 4.79
CA THR A 39 15.15 -3.63 6.16
C THR A 39 16.51 -3.75 6.87
N LYS A 40 17.55 -4.20 6.17
CA LYS A 40 18.92 -4.28 6.72
C LYS A 40 19.48 -2.90 7.06
N GLU A 41 19.34 -1.94 6.16
CA GLU A 41 19.76 -0.55 6.36
C GLU A 41 19.04 0.06 7.57
N TRP A 42 17.71 0.01 7.59
CA TRP A 42 16.92 0.48 8.73
C TRP A 42 17.33 -0.19 10.06
N ALA A 43 17.54 -1.50 10.05
CA ALA A 43 17.92 -2.23 11.25
C ALA A 43 19.33 -1.85 11.74
N SER A 44 20.26 -1.58 10.84
CA SER A 44 21.58 -1.05 11.15
C SER A 44 21.49 0.29 11.87
N ASP A 45 20.73 1.24 11.29
CA ASP A 45 20.57 2.59 11.83
C ASP A 45 19.86 2.61 13.19
N ASN A 46 18.94 1.66 13.40
CA ASN A 46 18.17 1.56 14.64
C ASN A 46 18.69 0.51 15.63
N LYS A 47 19.86 -0.09 15.37
CA LYS A 47 20.47 -1.16 16.20
C LYS A 47 19.49 -2.32 16.45
N LYS A 48 18.76 -2.73 15.42
CA LYS A 48 17.80 -3.85 15.44
C LYS A 48 18.34 -5.06 14.68
N ASN A 49 17.74 -6.21 14.93
CA ASN A 49 18.05 -7.42 14.16
C ASN A 49 17.08 -7.55 12.98
N TRP A 50 17.59 -7.36 11.75
CA TRP A 50 16.81 -7.47 10.52
C TRP A 50 16.33 -8.90 10.22
N GLU A 51 17.04 -9.92 10.71
CA GLU A 51 16.71 -11.32 10.44
C GLU A 51 15.37 -11.73 11.04
N LYS A 52 14.95 -11.10 12.16
CA LYS A 52 13.62 -11.30 12.73
C LYS A 52 12.47 -10.98 11.78
N TYR A 53 12.70 -10.11 10.80
CA TYR A 53 11.70 -9.70 9.82
C TYR A 53 11.67 -10.57 8.58
N TRP A 54 12.75 -11.33 8.32
CA TRP A 54 12.91 -12.04 7.07
C TRP A 54 13.24 -13.53 7.21
N LYS A 55 13.62 -13.99 8.40
CA LYS A 55 14.08 -15.36 8.64
C LYS A 55 13.40 -16.04 9.84
N ASP A 56 12.54 -15.34 10.58
CA ASP A 56 11.85 -15.89 11.75
C ASP A 56 10.50 -16.47 11.33
N ASP A 57 10.28 -17.76 11.57
CA ASP A 57 9.03 -18.47 11.22
C ASP A 57 7.80 -17.92 11.94
N ASN A 58 7.97 -17.15 13.03
CA ASN A 58 6.86 -16.45 13.69
C ASN A 58 6.52 -15.11 13.04
N THR A 59 7.26 -14.69 12.03
CA THR A 59 7.00 -13.47 11.26
C THR A 59 6.14 -13.77 10.05
N GLU A 60 5.09 -12.97 9.84
CA GLU A 60 4.26 -13.04 8.65
C GLU A 60 4.65 -11.94 7.66
N LEU A 61 5.03 -12.34 6.45
CA LEU A 61 5.34 -11.44 5.36
C LEU A 61 4.11 -11.24 4.47
N ILE A 62 3.66 -9.99 4.33
CA ILE A 62 2.53 -9.61 3.49
C ILE A 62 2.98 -8.51 2.54
N HIS A 63 2.72 -8.69 1.24
CA HIS A 63 3.03 -7.71 0.21
C HIS A 63 1.75 -7.08 -0.34
N PHE A 64 1.61 -5.76 -0.16
CA PHE A 64 0.56 -4.97 -0.82
C PHE A 64 1.11 -4.40 -2.13
N ILE A 65 0.54 -4.79 -3.25
CA ILE A 65 1.05 -4.45 -4.58
C ILE A 65 -0.06 -4.02 -5.55
N GLY A 66 0.32 -3.47 -6.70
CA GLY A 66 -0.56 -3.36 -7.86
C GLY A 66 -0.53 -4.64 -8.70
N LYS A 67 -1.61 -4.92 -9.45
CA LYS A 67 -1.78 -6.13 -10.26
C LYS A 67 -0.67 -6.40 -11.27
N ASP A 68 -0.01 -5.38 -11.75
CA ASP A 68 1.11 -5.47 -12.69
C ASP A 68 2.35 -6.13 -12.08
N ASN A 69 2.45 -6.17 -10.76
CA ASN A 69 3.55 -6.77 -10.01
C ASN A 69 3.28 -8.20 -9.49
N ILE A 70 2.12 -8.79 -9.78
CA ILE A 70 1.74 -10.13 -9.28
C ILE A 70 2.79 -11.19 -9.63
N VAL A 71 3.26 -11.22 -10.88
CA VAL A 71 4.23 -12.24 -11.31
C VAL A 71 5.53 -12.17 -10.52
N PHE A 72 6.00 -10.95 -10.21
CA PHE A 72 7.25 -10.78 -9.47
C PHE A 72 7.11 -11.12 -8.00
N HIS A 73 5.98 -10.79 -7.36
CA HIS A 73 5.77 -11.02 -5.93
C HIS A 73 5.17 -12.38 -5.57
N CYS A 74 4.43 -13.01 -6.50
CA CYS A 74 3.82 -14.31 -6.26
C CYS A 74 4.60 -15.49 -6.84
N ILE A 75 5.51 -15.25 -7.80
CA ILE A 75 6.23 -16.32 -8.48
C ILE A 75 7.75 -16.13 -8.37
N ILE A 76 8.29 -15.03 -8.91
CA ILE A 76 9.74 -14.85 -9.04
C ILE A 76 10.40 -14.67 -7.69
N PHE A 77 9.95 -13.71 -6.90
CA PHE A 77 10.56 -13.42 -5.61
C PHE A 77 10.43 -14.58 -4.60
N PRO A 78 9.27 -15.23 -4.43
CA PRO A 78 9.17 -16.43 -3.60
C PRO A 78 10.06 -17.57 -4.08
N ALA A 79 10.22 -17.76 -5.39
CA ALA A 79 11.12 -18.77 -5.93
C ALA A 79 12.58 -18.48 -5.58
N MET A 80 12.99 -17.21 -5.64
CA MET A 80 14.34 -16.78 -5.25
C MET A 80 14.58 -16.98 -3.76
N LEU A 81 13.65 -16.57 -2.90
CA LEU A 81 13.72 -16.75 -1.45
C LEU A 81 13.83 -18.23 -1.09
N LYS A 82 13.00 -19.08 -1.71
CA LYS A 82 13.02 -20.52 -1.51
C LYS A 82 14.31 -21.18 -2.02
N ALA A 83 14.83 -20.74 -3.16
CA ALA A 83 16.09 -21.23 -3.69
C ALA A 83 17.30 -20.87 -2.82
N HIS A 84 17.27 -19.72 -2.16
CA HIS A 84 18.27 -19.31 -1.18
C HIS A 84 18.20 -20.16 0.10
N GLY A 85 17.00 -20.51 0.57
CA GLY A 85 16.75 -21.45 1.65
C GLY A 85 16.50 -20.86 3.03
N ASP A 86 16.97 -19.65 3.32
CA ASP A 86 16.98 -19.08 4.68
C ASP A 86 15.86 -18.06 4.94
N PHE A 87 15.07 -17.73 3.94
CA PHE A 87 14.07 -16.66 4.04
C PHE A 87 12.65 -17.22 4.15
N ILE A 88 11.83 -16.54 4.98
CA ILE A 88 10.38 -16.77 4.95
C ILE A 88 9.81 -16.32 3.60
N ILE A 89 8.76 -17.00 3.16
CA ILE A 89 8.03 -16.64 1.92
C ILE A 89 6.78 -15.83 2.25
N PRO A 90 6.26 -15.01 1.32
CA PRO A 90 5.03 -14.26 1.53
C PRO A 90 3.86 -15.18 1.88
N LYS A 91 3.18 -14.88 2.99
CA LYS A 91 1.95 -15.56 3.40
C LYS A 91 0.76 -15.11 2.57
N ASN A 92 0.74 -13.83 2.22
CA ASN A 92 -0.31 -13.22 1.40
C ASN A 92 0.24 -12.08 0.56
N VAL A 93 -0.36 -11.87 -0.61
CA VAL A 93 0.00 -10.82 -1.56
C VAL A 93 -1.29 -10.14 -2.06
N PRO A 94 -1.91 -9.26 -1.26
CA PRO A 94 -3.03 -8.46 -1.72
C PRO A 94 -2.63 -7.57 -2.90
N ALA A 95 -3.26 -7.80 -4.05
CA ALA A 95 -2.97 -7.08 -5.29
C ALA A 95 -4.15 -6.21 -5.67
N ASN A 96 -3.96 -4.90 -5.68
CA ASN A 96 -4.99 -3.96 -6.11
C ASN A 96 -5.00 -3.81 -7.64
N GLU A 97 -6.18 -3.60 -8.17
CA GLU A 97 -6.41 -3.11 -9.51
C GLU A 97 -6.00 -1.63 -9.63
N PHE A 98 -6.23 -0.97 -10.78
CA PHE A 98 -5.81 0.42 -10.95
C PHE A 98 -6.85 1.42 -10.40
N LEU A 99 -6.35 2.48 -9.79
CA LEU A 99 -7.13 3.68 -9.49
C LEU A 99 -6.89 4.71 -10.60
N ASN A 100 -7.96 5.13 -11.25
CA ASN A 100 -7.95 6.19 -12.24
C ASN A 100 -8.27 7.55 -11.59
N LEU A 101 -8.14 8.63 -12.34
CA LEU A 101 -8.49 9.99 -11.95
C LEU A 101 -9.38 10.61 -13.03
N GLU A 102 -10.61 10.98 -12.68
CA GLU A 102 -11.59 11.60 -13.60
C GLU A 102 -11.72 10.82 -14.92
N GLY A 103 -11.87 9.48 -14.82
CA GLY A 103 -12.02 8.60 -15.97
C GLY A 103 -10.74 8.32 -16.77
N SER A 104 -9.59 8.82 -16.33
CA SER A 104 -8.33 8.68 -17.04
C SER A 104 -7.24 8.06 -16.17
N LYS A 105 -6.33 7.31 -16.79
CA LYS A 105 -5.20 6.71 -16.09
C LYS A 105 -4.30 7.80 -15.47
N ILE A 106 -4.00 7.66 -14.18
CA ILE A 106 -3.01 8.51 -13.49
C ILE A 106 -1.65 8.40 -14.20
N SER A 107 -1.01 9.53 -14.46
CA SER A 107 0.26 9.61 -15.18
C SER A 107 1.12 10.77 -14.70
N THR A 108 2.27 10.44 -14.11
CA THR A 108 3.25 11.44 -13.68
C THR A 108 3.86 12.21 -14.86
N SER A 109 4.15 11.51 -15.97
CA SER A 109 4.73 12.13 -17.17
C SER A 109 3.79 13.13 -17.87
N LYS A 110 2.47 12.97 -17.67
CA LYS A 110 1.46 13.89 -18.19
C LYS A 110 0.99 14.91 -17.15
N ASN A 111 1.58 14.90 -15.95
CA ASN A 111 1.14 15.69 -14.80
C ASN A 111 -0.35 15.51 -14.49
N TRP A 112 -0.88 14.29 -14.71
CA TRP A 112 -2.27 13.94 -14.44
C TRP A 112 -2.34 13.07 -13.19
N ALA A 113 -2.36 13.72 -12.04
CA ALA A 113 -2.41 13.08 -10.72
C ALA A 113 -2.90 14.09 -9.67
N VAL A 114 -3.37 13.61 -8.53
CA VAL A 114 -3.54 14.42 -7.32
C VAL A 114 -2.23 14.30 -6.52
N TRP A 115 -1.46 15.37 -6.48
CA TRP A 115 -0.22 15.41 -5.73
C TRP A 115 -0.51 15.67 -4.25
N LEU A 116 -0.04 14.79 -3.38
CA LEU A 116 -0.34 14.87 -1.95
C LEU A 116 0.09 16.19 -1.29
N PRO A 117 1.29 16.76 -1.58
CA PRO A 117 1.66 18.06 -1.01
C PRO A 117 0.71 19.19 -1.42
N GLU A 118 0.29 19.22 -2.68
CA GLU A 118 -0.67 20.20 -3.19
C GLU A 118 -2.04 20.01 -2.54
N PHE A 119 -2.53 18.77 -2.48
CA PHE A 119 -3.78 18.45 -1.80
C PHE A 119 -3.79 18.91 -0.33
N LEU A 120 -2.72 18.67 0.42
CA LEU A 120 -2.64 19.07 1.83
C LEU A 120 -2.61 20.59 2.02
N ASN A 121 -2.05 21.31 1.05
CA ASN A 121 -2.03 22.77 1.03
C ASN A 121 -3.41 23.35 0.65
N ASP A 122 -4.06 22.80 -0.36
CA ASP A 122 -5.34 23.29 -0.88
C ASP A 122 -6.53 22.90 0.02
N PHE A 123 -6.41 21.77 0.73
CA PHE A 123 -7.46 21.22 1.61
C PHE A 123 -6.92 20.95 3.02
N PRO A 124 -6.52 21.97 3.78
CA PRO A 124 -5.97 21.80 5.12
C PRO A 124 -6.97 21.10 6.04
N GLY A 125 -6.51 20.10 6.81
CA GLY A 125 -7.35 19.32 7.72
C GLY A 125 -8.26 18.29 7.03
N LYS A 126 -8.12 18.04 5.73
CA LYS A 126 -8.91 17.04 4.99
C LYS A 126 -8.16 15.74 4.69
N GLN A 127 -7.01 15.52 5.28
CA GLN A 127 -6.22 14.31 5.08
C GLN A 127 -6.99 13.03 5.42
N ASP A 128 -7.80 13.04 6.49
CA ASP A 128 -8.60 11.87 6.88
C ASP A 128 -9.81 11.67 5.98
N VAL A 129 -10.37 12.74 5.41
CA VAL A 129 -11.38 12.64 4.36
C VAL A 129 -10.80 11.96 3.13
N LEU A 130 -9.57 12.33 2.73
CA LEU A 130 -8.89 11.68 1.60
C LEU A 130 -8.65 10.19 1.88
N ARG A 131 -8.16 9.85 3.07
CA ARG A 131 -7.97 8.44 3.49
C ARG A 131 -9.27 7.65 3.41
N TYR A 132 -10.36 8.22 3.94
CA TYR A 132 -11.68 7.60 3.88
C TYR A 132 -12.11 7.33 2.45
N VAL A 133 -12.03 8.33 1.57
CA VAL A 133 -12.44 8.20 0.17
C VAL A 133 -11.58 7.19 -0.59
N LEU A 134 -10.27 7.20 -0.37
CA LEU A 134 -9.36 6.22 -0.99
C LEU A 134 -9.60 4.80 -0.48
N THR A 135 -9.93 4.64 0.81
CA THR A 135 -10.20 3.32 1.40
C THR A 135 -11.51 2.74 0.88
N ILE A 136 -12.59 3.53 0.83
CA ILE A 136 -13.89 3.04 0.39
C ILE A 136 -13.93 2.80 -1.13
N ASN A 137 -13.08 3.49 -1.88
CA ASN A 137 -12.90 3.33 -3.32
C ASN A 137 -11.70 2.46 -3.67
N ALA A 138 -11.13 1.71 -2.70
CA ALA A 138 -10.00 0.84 -2.98
C ALA A 138 -10.31 -0.12 -4.14
N PRO A 139 -9.46 -0.19 -5.16
CA PRO A 139 -9.71 -1.01 -6.35
C PRO A 139 -9.34 -2.48 -6.08
N GLU A 140 -10.07 -3.17 -5.20
CA GLU A 140 -9.74 -4.53 -4.78
C GLU A 140 -10.02 -5.59 -5.86
N ASN A 141 -11.15 -5.48 -6.56
CA ASN A 141 -11.62 -6.51 -7.51
C ASN A 141 -11.75 -6.00 -8.95
N LYS A 142 -11.71 -4.71 -9.15
CA LYS A 142 -11.79 -4.04 -10.46
C LYS A 142 -11.15 -2.67 -10.39
N ASP A 143 -10.78 -2.14 -11.54
CA ASP A 143 -10.33 -0.75 -11.65
C ASP A 143 -11.41 0.18 -11.11
N ASN A 144 -11.00 1.22 -10.38
CA ASN A 144 -11.89 2.23 -9.83
C ASN A 144 -11.42 3.63 -10.25
N ASP A 145 -12.24 4.63 -9.97
CA ASP A 145 -11.98 6.01 -10.37
C ASP A 145 -12.10 6.96 -9.17
N PHE A 146 -11.12 7.82 -9.00
CA PHE A 146 -11.21 8.93 -8.06
C PHE A 146 -11.78 10.13 -8.81
N THR A 147 -12.88 10.69 -8.33
CA THR A 147 -13.43 11.94 -8.84
C THR A 147 -13.63 12.95 -7.73
N TRP A 148 -13.42 14.24 -8.01
CA TRP A 148 -13.68 15.32 -7.05
C TRP A 148 -15.13 15.39 -6.64
N LYS A 149 -16.04 15.00 -7.55
CA LYS A 149 -17.47 14.93 -7.26
C LYS A 149 -17.77 13.84 -6.21
N ASP A 150 -17.18 12.66 -6.34
CA ASP A 150 -17.34 11.58 -5.36
C ASP A 150 -16.71 11.96 -4.02
N PHE A 151 -15.51 12.55 -4.03
CA PHE A 151 -14.85 13.07 -2.83
C PHE A 151 -15.77 14.03 -2.06
N GLN A 152 -16.38 15.01 -2.75
CA GLN A 152 -17.32 15.95 -2.13
C GLN A 152 -18.57 15.24 -1.59
N ASN A 153 -19.16 14.34 -2.39
CA ASN A 153 -20.37 13.62 -2.01
C ASN A 153 -20.16 12.75 -0.78
N ARG A 154 -19.05 12.03 -0.69
CA ARG A 154 -18.72 11.18 0.46
C ARG A 154 -18.42 12.00 1.71
N ASN A 155 -17.65 13.09 1.57
CA ASN A 155 -17.44 14.00 2.70
C ASN A 155 -18.77 14.53 3.26
N ASN A 156 -19.65 15.03 2.40
CA ASN A 156 -20.87 15.68 2.84
C ASN A 156 -21.96 14.67 3.24
N GLY A 157 -22.14 13.62 2.45
CA GLY A 157 -23.21 12.63 2.65
C GLY A 157 -22.86 11.60 3.71
N GLU A 158 -21.65 11.09 3.74
CA GLU A 158 -21.29 9.98 4.62
C GLU A 158 -20.64 10.48 5.91
N LEU A 159 -19.58 11.29 5.81
CA LEU A 159 -18.87 11.74 7.00
C LEU A 159 -19.64 12.82 7.77
N VAL A 160 -20.18 13.82 7.09
CA VAL A 160 -20.91 14.91 7.78
C VAL A 160 -22.34 14.49 8.10
N ALA A 161 -23.13 14.10 7.11
CA ALA A 161 -24.55 13.86 7.31
C ALA A 161 -24.86 12.57 8.08
N ILE A 162 -24.08 11.50 7.93
CA ILE A 162 -24.31 10.22 8.62
C ILE A 162 -23.48 10.16 9.88
N LEU A 163 -22.15 10.09 9.79
CA LEU A 163 -21.26 9.90 10.94
C LEU A 163 -21.31 11.09 11.89
N GLY A 164 -21.18 12.31 11.37
CA GLY A 164 -21.21 13.53 12.16
C GLY A 164 -22.54 13.71 12.89
N ASN A 165 -23.67 13.43 12.23
CA ASN A 165 -25.00 13.50 12.85
C ASN A 165 -25.17 12.40 13.92
N PHE A 166 -24.70 11.18 13.67
CA PHE A 166 -24.70 10.12 14.68
C PHE A 166 -23.93 10.53 15.94
N ILE A 167 -22.70 10.99 15.78
CA ILE A 167 -21.87 11.46 16.91
C ILE A 167 -22.56 12.59 17.66
N ASN A 168 -23.05 13.60 16.91
CA ASN A 168 -23.74 14.74 17.54
C ASN A 168 -24.98 14.30 18.36
N ARG A 169 -25.79 13.40 17.81
CA ARG A 169 -26.97 12.88 18.54
C ARG A 169 -26.59 12.11 19.80
N VAL A 170 -25.58 11.25 19.72
CA VAL A 170 -25.09 10.50 20.87
C VAL A 170 -24.61 11.48 21.97
N VAL A 171 -23.76 12.44 21.59
CA VAL A 171 -23.25 13.44 22.57
C VAL A 171 -24.36 14.28 23.18
N VAL A 172 -25.32 14.76 22.37
CA VAL A 172 -26.45 15.56 22.87
C VAL A 172 -27.31 14.76 23.84
N LEU A 173 -27.63 13.50 23.52
CA LEU A 173 -28.42 12.62 24.37
C LEU A 173 -27.69 12.26 25.67
N THR A 174 -26.39 11.98 25.58
CA THR A 174 -25.57 11.71 26.77
C THR A 174 -25.52 12.93 27.70
N LYS A 175 -25.33 14.11 27.14
CA LYS A 175 -25.39 15.35 27.95
C LYS A 175 -26.75 15.54 28.62
N LYS A 176 -27.82 15.28 27.88
CA LYS A 176 -29.18 15.53 28.35
C LYS A 176 -29.63 14.54 29.45
N TYR A 177 -29.32 13.25 29.27
CA TYR A 177 -29.87 12.19 30.12
C TYR A 177 -28.89 11.60 31.13
N TYR A 178 -27.57 11.80 30.93
CA TYR A 178 -26.53 11.24 31.77
C TYR A 178 -25.54 12.29 32.30
N GLU A 179 -25.97 13.58 32.32
CA GLU A 179 -25.15 14.69 32.85
C GLU A 179 -23.70 14.71 32.30
N SER A 180 -23.54 14.34 31.04
CA SER A 180 -22.23 14.21 30.34
C SER A 180 -21.35 13.04 30.81
N TYR A 181 -21.84 12.13 31.61
CA TYR A 181 -21.12 10.90 31.96
C TYR A 181 -21.48 9.78 31.02
N ILE A 182 -20.50 8.90 30.76
CA ILE A 182 -20.75 7.68 29.99
C ILE A 182 -21.52 6.71 30.90
N PRO A 183 -22.72 6.23 30.53
CA PRO A 183 -23.44 5.25 31.31
C PRO A 183 -22.68 3.95 31.48
N ALA A 184 -22.86 3.26 32.59
CA ALA A 184 -22.28 1.93 32.76
C ALA A 184 -22.78 0.97 31.69
N LYS A 185 -21.92 0.02 31.30
CA LYS A 185 -22.30 -1.01 30.35
C LYS A 185 -23.50 -1.80 30.85
N ASN A 186 -24.53 -1.91 30.03
CA ASN A 186 -25.67 -2.78 30.33
C ASN A 186 -25.24 -4.23 30.10
N GLU A 187 -25.33 -5.07 31.14
CA GLU A 187 -24.96 -6.49 31.05
C GLU A 187 -25.95 -7.34 30.23
N LEU A 188 -27.10 -6.77 29.85
CA LEU A 188 -28.12 -7.41 29.03
C LEU A 188 -27.95 -7.18 27.52
N LEU A 189 -26.92 -6.42 27.10
CA LEU A 189 -26.50 -6.16 25.72
C LEU A 189 -25.06 -6.65 25.50
#